data_8767dbbad8d41009725f13f90088c0c1
#
_entry.id   8767dbbad8d41009725f13f90088c0c1
#
_cell.length_a   1.000
_cell.length_b   1.000
_cell.length_c   1.000
_cell.angle_alpha   90.00
_cell.angle_beta   90.00
_cell.angle_gamma   90.00
#
_symmetry.space_group_name_H-M   'P 1'
#
loop_
_entity.id
_entity.type
_entity.pdbx_description
1 polymer ?
#
loop_
_entity_poly.entity_id
_entity_poly.type
_entity_poly.pdbx_seq_one_letter_code
_entity_poly.pdbx_strand_id
1 'polypeptide(L)'
;MKCFWMRALLCFALCAALLTGCALSPSSQPAESPTDPLTGQELVCPGQRPVAITIDNAATNTTQWGLSTASLVLEALTAQQQATRLCLVYPAVGAVPQVGPVSAGQDLYWRLLVGQQVLPVQRGGGQFDQNYLDYYSLRAVDALEVGTNAFSCETDWQNVPLWHTSGAALSGVLGSLNISPALTESRVTDTSSSSSDSESETLLSVPNLLPMQESGKLPDADASDAMNVRVQFDAQNATGFTYDADSKTYRMLHADGTPQLDANNGQQADFDNLLILFSASTLRDDGVTLDYDLTMGGGVWLNEGHLWNITWTQGSETTFFLYDSNGRPLTLTAGRSYLALVSSLTGQELTVQ
;
A
#
# COMPACT_ATOMS: atom_id res chain seq x y z
N MET A 1 -43.25 33.74 -63.06
CA MET A 1 -42.67 32.41 -62.83
C MET A 1 -41.15 32.37 -62.68
N LYS A 2 -40.37 33.40 -63.01
CA LYS A 2 -38.89 33.40 -62.84
C LYS A 2 -38.39 33.74 -61.39
N CYS A 3 -39.23 34.36 -60.55
CA CYS A 3 -38.83 34.83 -59.26
C CYS A 3 -39.00 33.76 -58.17
N PHE A 4 -39.77 32.71 -58.37
CA PHE A 4 -40.05 31.67 -57.37
C PHE A 4 -38.94 30.63 -57.37
N TRP A 5 -38.29 30.36 -58.47
CA TRP A 5 -37.19 29.42 -58.58
C TRP A 5 -35.88 29.94 -57.99
N MET A 6 -35.67 31.23 -58.04
CA MET A 6 -34.45 31.85 -57.47
C MET A 6 -34.47 31.87 -55.93
N ARG A 7 -35.66 31.94 -55.32
CA ARG A 7 -35.79 31.84 -53.85
C ARG A 7 -35.63 30.41 -53.32
N ALA A 8 -36.04 29.41 -54.08
CA ALA A 8 -35.87 28.01 -53.74
C ALA A 8 -34.39 27.57 -53.79
N LEU A 9 -33.62 28.09 -54.77
CA LEU A 9 -32.19 27.82 -54.89
C LEU A 9 -31.36 28.49 -53.74
N LEU A 10 -31.77 29.68 -53.31
CA LEU A 10 -31.08 30.35 -52.17
C LEU A 10 -31.33 29.66 -50.82
N CYS A 11 -32.51 29.10 -50.60
CA CYS A 11 -32.80 28.32 -49.39
C CYS A 11 -32.05 26.98 -49.38
N PHE A 12 -31.85 26.34 -50.52
CA PHE A 12 -31.09 25.09 -50.60
C PHE A 12 -29.58 25.29 -50.43
N ALA A 13 -29.03 26.43 -50.88
CA ALA A 13 -27.63 26.78 -50.64
C ALA A 13 -27.36 27.15 -49.18
N LEU A 14 -28.33 27.74 -48.45
CA LEU A 14 -28.21 28.09 -47.06
C LEU A 14 -28.35 26.88 -46.11
N CYS A 15 -29.14 25.87 -46.49
CA CYS A 15 -29.23 24.61 -45.73
C CYS A 15 -28.02 23.68 -45.90
N ALA A 16 -27.33 23.75 -47.08
CA ALA A 16 -26.11 22.98 -47.32
C ALA A 16 -24.89 23.55 -46.55
N ALA A 17 -24.88 24.85 -46.22
CA ALA A 17 -23.81 25.47 -45.43
C ALA A 17 -23.92 25.24 -43.92
N LEU A 18 -25.05 24.73 -43.41
CA LEU A 18 -25.25 24.40 -42.00
C LEU A 18 -24.96 22.93 -41.66
N LEU A 19 -24.59 22.09 -42.63
CA LEU A 19 -24.21 20.68 -42.43
C LEU A 19 -22.70 20.45 -42.48
N THR A 20 -21.87 21.48 -42.60
CA THR A 20 -20.47 21.40 -42.18
C THR A 20 -20.41 21.56 -40.64
N GLY A 21 -21.11 20.65 -39.97
CA GLY A 21 -21.03 20.45 -38.55
C GLY A 21 -19.60 20.10 -38.19
N CYS A 22 -19.09 20.79 -37.20
CA CYS A 22 -17.87 20.48 -36.52
C CYS A 22 -17.70 18.98 -36.38
N ALA A 23 -16.78 18.40 -37.13
CA ALA A 23 -16.10 17.21 -36.70
C ALA A 23 -15.35 17.66 -35.43
N LEU A 24 -15.99 17.51 -34.28
CA LEU A 24 -15.30 17.48 -33.00
C LEU A 24 -14.30 16.32 -33.16
N SER A 25 -13.07 16.67 -33.50
CA SER A 25 -11.97 15.72 -33.25
C SER A 25 -12.17 15.25 -31.83
N PRO A 26 -12.20 13.95 -31.55
CA PRO A 26 -12.14 13.50 -30.18
C PRO A 26 -10.88 14.16 -29.61
N SER A 27 -11.05 15.03 -28.62
CA SER A 27 -9.92 15.51 -27.84
C SER A 27 -9.30 14.23 -27.29
N SER A 28 -8.14 13.86 -27.83
CA SER A 28 -7.32 12.84 -27.18
C SER A 28 -7.03 13.42 -25.80
N GLN A 29 -7.79 12.97 -24.79
CA GLN A 29 -7.37 13.14 -23.41
C GLN A 29 -5.95 12.58 -23.38
N PRO A 30 -4.96 13.30 -22.84
CA PRO A 30 -3.65 12.72 -22.61
C PRO A 30 -3.88 11.38 -21.89
N ALA A 31 -3.31 10.30 -22.41
CA ALA A 31 -3.34 9.03 -21.70
C ALA A 31 -2.75 9.30 -20.31
N GLU A 32 -3.53 9.06 -19.26
CA GLU A 32 -3.03 9.19 -17.90
C GLU A 32 -1.80 8.28 -17.76
N SER A 33 -0.69 8.85 -17.31
CA SER A 33 0.52 8.05 -17.06
C SER A 33 0.18 6.98 -16.02
N PRO A 34 0.63 5.73 -16.19
CA PRO A 34 0.36 4.67 -15.22
C PRO A 34 0.95 5.05 -13.86
N THR A 35 0.17 4.84 -12.81
CA THR A 35 0.57 5.18 -11.43
C THR A 35 1.01 3.93 -10.66
N ASP A 36 1.89 4.13 -9.68
CA ASP A 36 2.32 3.09 -8.76
C ASP A 36 1.14 2.65 -7.88
N PRO A 37 0.81 1.34 -7.82
CA PRO A 37 -0.36 0.84 -7.11
C PRO A 37 -0.30 0.97 -5.58
N LEU A 38 0.86 1.29 -5.03
CA LEU A 38 1.07 1.48 -3.59
C LEU A 38 1.01 2.95 -3.16
N THR A 39 1.43 3.86 -4.04
CA THR A 39 1.58 5.28 -3.71
C THR A 39 0.73 6.22 -4.54
N GLY A 40 0.16 5.76 -5.67
CA GLY A 40 -0.54 6.62 -6.61
C GLY A 40 0.35 7.63 -7.34
N GLN A 41 1.67 7.61 -7.10
CA GLN A 41 2.66 8.44 -7.78
C GLN A 41 3.05 7.83 -9.15
N GLU A 42 3.95 8.48 -9.88
CA GLU A 42 4.45 7.94 -11.15
C GLU A 42 5.01 6.53 -11.00
N LEU A 43 4.65 5.63 -11.92
CA LEU A 43 5.10 4.25 -11.92
C LEU A 43 6.57 4.15 -12.36
N VAL A 44 7.46 3.95 -11.40
CA VAL A 44 8.92 3.86 -11.64
C VAL A 44 9.41 2.44 -11.96
N CYS A 45 8.62 1.42 -11.65
CA CYS A 45 8.98 0.00 -11.83
C CYS A 45 7.91 -0.78 -12.62
N PRO A 46 7.65 -0.42 -13.90
CA PRO A 46 6.58 -1.05 -14.68
C PRO A 46 6.81 -2.55 -14.85
N GLY A 47 5.73 -3.35 -14.68
CA GLY A 47 5.75 -4.80 -14.85
C GLY A 47 6.51 -5.57 -13.77
N GLN A 48 7.00 -4.90 -12.71
CA GLN A 48 7.69 -5.55 -11.60
C GLN A 48 6.73 -5.85 -10.45
N ARG A 49 6.98 -6.94 -9.74
CA ARG A 49 6.25 -7.30 -8.52
C ARG A 49 6.72 -6.44 -7.36
N PRO A 50 5.81 -5.88 -6.56
CA PRO A 50 6.18 -5.30 -5.27
C PRO A 50 6.79 -6.36 -4.34
N VAL A 51 7.64 -5.92 -3.42
CA VAL A 51 8.28 -6.77 -2.42
C VAL A 51 7.80 -6.38 -1.04
N ALA A 52 7.32 -7.34 -0.26
CA ALA A 52 6.82 -7.13 1.09
C ALA A 52 7.72 -7.88 2.10
N ILE A 53 8.33 -7.14 3.02
CA ILE A 53 9.33 -7.65 3.96
C ILE A 53 8.85 -7.45 5.38
N THR A 54 8.65 -8.53 6.13
CA THR A 54 8.33 -8.46 7.56
C THR A 54 9.58 -8.15 8.38
N ILE A 55 9.48 -7.12 9.25
CA ILE A 55 10.55 -6.75 10.18
C ILE A 55 10.05 -6.70 11.61
N ASP A 56 10.98 -6.87 12.55
CA ASP A 56 10.70 -6.78 13.97
C ASP A 56 10.47 -5.33 14.42
N ASN A 57 9.49 -5.13 15.30
CA ASN A 57 9.17 -3.82 15.89
C ASN A 57 9.17 -3.86 17.42
N ALA A 58 9.96 -4.77 18.03
CA ALA A 58 10.10 -4.83 19.48
C ALA A 58 10.73 -3.54 20.01
N ALA A 59 10.21 -3.03 21.12
CA ALA A 59 10.71 -1.79 21.76
C ALA A 59 12.20 -1.87 22.20
N THR A 60 12.72 -3.08 22.34
CA THR A 60 14.14 -3.33 22.63
C THR A 60 15.02 -3.27 21.39
N ASN A 61 14.43 -3.32 20.21
CA ASN A 61 15.14 -3.28 18.93
C ASN A 61 15.12 -1.88 18.35
N THR A 62 16.19 -1.14 18.62
CA THR A 62 16.32 0.26 18.18
C THR A 62 16.98 0.41 16.81
N THR A 63 17.46 -0.69 16.20
CA THR A 63 18.11 -0.67 14.89
C THR A 63 17.18 -1.26 13.84
N GLN A 64 16.64 -0.41 12.99
CA GLN A 64 15.80 -0.81 11.86
C GLN A 64 16.36 -0.19 10.58
N TRP A 65 16.32 -0.95 9.49
CA TRP A 65 16.77 -0.52 8.16
C TRP A 65 15.61 -0.53 7.17
N GLY A 66 15.56 0.45 6.29
CA GLY A 66 14.69 0.50 5.14
C GLY A 66 13.37 1.28 5.32
N LEU A 67 13.02 1.68 6.53
CA LEU A 67 11.75 2.35 6.85
C LEU A 67 11.55 3.65 6.05
N SER A 68 12.60 4.45 5.87
CA SER A 68 12.51 5.79 5.28
C SER A 68 12.21 5.78 3.77
N THR A 69 12.30 4.62 3.11
CA THR A 69 12.12 4.49 1.65
C THR A 69 11.03 3.51 1.23
N ALA A 70 10.37 2.85 2.17
CA ALA A 70 9.25 1.96 1.86
C ALA A 70 8.07 2.78 1.29
N SER A 71 7.45 2.29 0.21
CA SER A 71 6.25 2.91 -0.38
C SER A 71 5.04 2.84 0.56
N LEU A 72 4.93 1.73 1.27
CA LEU A 72 3.88 1.46 2.25
C LEU A 72 4.49 0.73 3.45
N VAL A 73 4.06 1.10 4.65
CA VAL A 73 4.35 0.38 5.89
C VAL A 73 3.04 -0.08 6.50
N LEU A 74 2.90 -1.39 6.69
CA LEU A 74 1.80 -1.98 7.45
C LEU A 74 2.28 -2.30 8.87
N GLU A 75 1.43 -2.05 9.86
CA GLU A 75 1.69 -2.42 11.24
C GLU A 75 0.45 -3.07 11.87
N ALA A 76 0.66 -4.19 12.57
CA ALA A 76 -0.37 -4.85 13.35
C ALA A 76 0.22 -5.60 14.55
N LEU A 77 -0.60 -5.76 15.58
CA LEU A 77 -0.37 -6.75 16.61
C LEU A 77 -0.89 -8.11 16.09
N THR A 78 0.01 -9.02 15.77
CA THR A 78 -0.37 -10.31 15.16
C THR A 78 -0.64 -11.42 16.18
N ALA A 79 -0.12 -11.27 17.39
CA ALA A 79 -0.39 -12.17 18.50
C ALA A 79 -0.36 -11.42 19.82
N GLN A 80 -1.17 -11.89 20.78
CA GLN A 80 -1.19 -11.31 22.14
C GLN A 80 0.18 -11.45 22.83
N GLN A 81 0.52 -10.48 23.66
CA GLN A 81 1.76 -10.44 24.45
C GLN A 81 3.06 -10.47 23.62
N GLN A 82 2.98 -10.11 22.35
CA GLN A 82 4.14 -9.93 21.47
C GLN A 82 4.26 -8.46 21.07
N ALA A 83 5.40 -8.10 20.49
CA ALA A 83 5.55 -6.82 19.81
C ALA A 83 4.71 -6.80 18.51
N THR A 84 4.32 -5.60 18.07
CA THR A 84 3.82 -5.44 16.72
C THR A 84 4.86 -5.89 15.68
N ARG A 85 4.42 -6.15 14.47
CA ARG A 85 5.31 -6.38 13.33
C ARG A 85 5.08 -5.30 12.31
N LEU A 86 6.14 -4.91 11.63
CA LEU A 86 6.04 -4.07 10.45
C LEU A 86 6.17 -4.92 9.20
N CYS A 87 5.43 -4.55 8.16
CA CYS A 87 5.63 -5.06 6.82
C CYS A 87 5.97 -3.88 5.91
N LEU A 88 7.19 -3.85 5.40
CA LEU A 88 7.68 -2.80 4.51
C LEU A 88 7.45 -3.25 3.06
N VAL A 89 6.79 -2.41 2.27
CA VAL A 89 6.46 -2.73 0.89
C VAL A 89 7.20 -1.77 -0.05
N TYR A 90 7.89 -2.35 -1.02
CA TYR A 90 8.69 -1.64 -2.03
C TYR A 90 8.14 -1.95 -3.42
N PRO A 91 8.29 -1.04 -4.41
CA PRO A 91 7.68 -1.21 -5.73
C PRO A 91 8.31 -2.34 -6.57
N ALA A 92 9.55 -2.75 -6.25
CA ALA A 92 10.25 -3.83 -6.95
C ALA A 92 11.45 -4.32 -6.14
N VAL A 93 11.99 -5.49 -6.48
CA VAL A 93 13.20 -6.04 -5.85
C VAL A 93 14.38 -5.07 -5.96
N GLY A 94 14.55 -4.43 -7.12
CA GLY A 94 15.64 -3.46 -7.34
C GLY A 94 15.54 -2.18 -6.49
N ALA A 95 14.37 -1.88 -5.94
CA ALA A 95 14.14 -0.71 -5.09
C ALA A 95 14.37 -1.01 -3.59
N VAL A 96 14.61 -2.26 -3.21
CA VAL A 96 14.82 -2.66 -1.81
C VAL A 96 16.23 -2.25 -1.34
N PRO A 97 16.35 -1.32 -0.37
CA PRO A 97 17.65 -0.99 0.25
C PRO A 97 18.13 -2.14 1.15
N GLN A 98 19.05 -1.89 2.08
CA GLN A 98 19.22 -2.79 3.22
C GLN A 98 17.96 -2.72 4.08
N VAL A 99 17.34 -3.88 4.39
CA VAL A 99 16.10 -3.98 5.17
C VAL A 99 16.24 -4.99 6.29
N GLY A 100 15.76 -4.60 7.46
CA GLY A 100 15.70 -5.47 8.63
C GLY A 100 15.41 -4.71 9.93
N PRO A 101 15.43 -5.43 11.06
CA PRO A 101 15.67 -6.87 11.24
C PRO A 101 14.52 -7.71 10.68
N VAL A 102 14.85 -8.57 9.72
CA VAL A 102 13.84 -9.43 9.08
C VAL A 102 13.29 -10.42 10.11
N SER A 103 11.98 -10.47 10.20
CA SER A 103 11.21 -11.23 11.18
C SER A 103 10.35 -12.31 10.54
N ALA A 104 9.63 -13.05 11.36
CA ALA A 104 8.72 -14.10 10.92
C ALA A 104 7.60 -13.53 10.04
N GLY A 105 7.25 -14.26 8.98
CA GLY A 105 6.12 -13.97 8.11
C GLY A 105 4.81 -13.99 8.87
N GLN A 106 3.86 -13.20 8.38
CA GLN A 106 2.54 -13.07 8.97
C GLN A 106 1.50 -13.17 7.85
N ASP A 107 0.66 -14.20 7.90
CA ASP A 107 -0.40 -14.39 6.91
C ASP A 107 -1.34 -13.17 6.78
N LEU A 108 -1.51 -12.42 7.85
CA LEU A 108 -2.27 -11.17 7.84
C LEU A 108 -1.80 -10.22 6.72
N TYR A 109 -0.50 -10.03 6.58
CA TYR A 109 0.05 -9.13 5.56
C TYR A 109 -0.11 -9.69 4.14
N TRP A 110 0.04 -11.01 3.99
CA TRP A 110 -0.17 -11.66 2.69
C TRP A 110 -1.63 -11.60 2.27
N ARG A 111 -2.56 -11.75 3.21
CA ARG A 111 -4.01 -11.58 2.99
C ARG A 111 -4.35 -10.16 2.55
N LEU A 112 -3.67 -9.15 3.08
CA LEU A 112 -3.85 -7.75 2.69
C LEU A 112 -3.28 -7.43 1.30
N LEU A 113 -2.24 -8.13 0.87
CA LEU A 113 -1.41 -7.76 -0.28
C LEU A 113 -1.47 -8.76 -1.46
N VAL A 114 -2.27 -9.83 -1.36
CA VAL A 114 -2.27 -10.88 -2.39
C VAL A 114 -2.70 -10.37 -3.76
N GLY A 115 -3.61 -9.43 -3.84
CA GLY A 115 -4.06 -8.81 -5.09
C GLY A 115 -2.97 -8.00 -5.80
N GLN A 116 -2.00 -7.48 -5.06
CA GLN A 116 -0.86 -6.75 -5.59
C GLN A 116 0.29 -7.68 -6.04
N GLN A 117 0.10 -8.99 -5.99
CA GLN A 117 1.09 -10.01 -6.38
C GLN A 117 2.46 -9.84 -5.68
N VAL A 118 2.48 -9.36 -4.46
CA VAL A 118 3.74 -9.10 -3.75
C VAL A 118 4.62 -10.34 -3.64
N LEU A 119 5.93 -10.13 -3.62
CA LEU A 119 6.92 -11.13 -3.26
C LEU A 119 7.14 -11.08 -1.75
N PRO A 120 6.70 -12.09 -0.97
CA PRO A 120 6.94 -12.15 0.45
C PRO A 120 8.43 -12.40 0.76
N VAL A 121 8.96 -11.67 1.75
CA VAL A 121 10.32 -11.88 2.29
C VAL A 121 10.22 -11.95 3.80
N GLN A 122 10.75 -13.03 4.38
CA GLN A 122 10.57 -13.34 5.80
C GLN A 122 11.73 -14.15 6.38
N ARG A 123 11.73 -14.36 7.69
CA ARG A 123 12.60 -15.30 8.38
C ARG A 123 11.77 -16.31 9.17
N GLY A 124 11.39 -17.39 8.49
CA GLY A 124 10.41 -18.32 9.01
C GLY A 124 9.02 -17.73 9.10
N GLY A 125 8.07 -18.52 9.56
CA GLY A 125 6.68 -18.14 9.80
C GLY A 125 6.01 -19.14 10.72
N GLY A 126 4.90 -18.76 11.34
CA GLY A 126 4.05 -19.67 12.10
C GLY A 126 3.25 -20.61 11.17
N GLN A 127 2.51 -21.54 11.78
CA GLN A 127 1.69 -22.49 11.02
C GLN A 127 0.67 -21.79 10.12
N PHE A 128 0.08 -20.69 10.56
CA PHE A 128 -0.93 -19.93 9.77
C PHE A 128 -0.29 -19.26 8.57
N ASP A 129 0.92 -18.71 8.73
CA ASP A 129 1.70 -18.16 7.64
C ASP A 129 2.02 -19.22 6.59
N GLN A 130 2.57 -20.34 7.00
CA GLN A 130 2.91 -21.45 6.11
C GLN A 130 1.69 -21.99 5.40
N ASN A 131 0.58 -22.22 6.11
CA ASN A 131 -0.66 -22.70 5.52
C ASN A 131 -1.20 -21.73 4.45
N TYR A 132 -1.07 -20.41 4.67
CA TYR A 132 -1.52 -19.42 3.71
C TYR A 132 -0.65 -19.41 2.45
N LEU A 133 0.67 -19.42 2.62
CA LEU A 133 1.62 -19.48 1.50
C LEU A 133 1.39 -20.75 0.64
N ASP A 134 1.20 -21.90 1.28
CA ASP A 134 0.95 -23.17 0.61
C ASP A 134 -0.39 -23.18 -0.15
N TYR A 135 -1.46 -22.70 0.51
CA TYR A 135 -2.80 -22.67 -0.08
C TYR A 135 -2.87 -21.81 -1.36
N TYR A 136 -2.23 -20.64 -1.34
CA TYR A 136 -2.18 -19.75 -2.50
C TYR A 136 -1.00 -20.02 -3.44
N SER A 137 -0.17 -21.02 -3.14
CA SER A 137 1.08 -21.30 -3.87
C SER A 137 1.98 -20.07 -3.97
N LEU A 138 2.02 -19.26 -2.92
CA LEU A 138 2.87 -18.09 -2.81
C LEU A 138 4.26 -18.52 -2.37
N ARG A 139 5.25 -18.29 -3.24
CA ARG A 139 6.64 -18.57 -2.92
C ARG A 139 7.27 -17.36 -2.23
N ALA A 140 7.71 -17.52 -0.99
CA ALA A 140 8.46 -16.51 -0.24
C ALA A 140 9.97 -16.69 -0.42
N VAL A 141 10.74 -15.61 -0.25
CA VAL A 141 12.18 -15.71 0.04
C VAL A 141 12.34 -15.77 1.55
N ASP A 142 12.61 -16.96 2.05
CA ASP A 142 12.71 -17.22 3.49
C ASP A 142 14.17 -17.39 3.92
N ALA A 143 14.59 -16.60 4.92
CA ALA A 143 15.95 -16.65 5.45
C ALA A 143 16.32 -18.01 6.06
N LEU A 144 15.34 -18.79 6.54
CA LEU A 144 15.60 -20.15 7.03
C LEU A 144 15.90 -21.13 5.90
N GLU A 145 15.42 -20.87 4.69
CA GLU A 145 15.68 -21.69 3.50
C GLU A 145 16.99 -21.29 2.82
N VAL A 146 17.16 -19.99 2.53
CA VAL A 146 18.27 -19.53 1.70
C VAL A 146 19.50 -19.12 2.51
N GLY A 147 19.36 -18.87 3.80
CA GLY A 147 20.43 -18.52 4.71
C GLY A 147 21.26 -17.32 4.23
N THR A 148 22.56 -17.43 4.37
CA THR A 148 23.52 -16.36 4.03
C THR A 148 23.66 -16.11 2.51
N ASN A 149 22.96 -16.84 1.66
CA ASN A 149 22.94 -16.54 0.22
C ASN A 149 22.17 -15.25 -0.11
N ALA A 150 21.21 -14.87 0.75
CA ALA A 150 20.45 -13.63 0.57
C ALA A 150 20.30 -12.79 1.86
N PHE A 151 20.76 -13.30 3.00
CA PHE A 151 20.63 -12.59 4.28
C PHE A 151 21.98 -12.52 4.98
N SER A 152 22.20 -11.41 5.67
CA SER A 152 23.32 -11.23 6.60
C SER A 152 22.76 -11.10 8.02
N CYS A 153 23.58 -11.38 9.00
CA CYS A 153 23.20 -11.27 10.41
C CYS A 153 24.29 -10.50 11.17
N GLU A 154 23.88 -9.45 11.80
CA GLU A 154 24.66 -8.70 12.79
C GLU A 154 24.12 -8.98 14.18
N THR A 155 24.81 -8.56 15.20
CA THR A 155 24.31 -8.61 16.59
C THR A 155 24.28 -7.21 17.16
N ASP A 156 23.20 -6.89 17.86
CA ASP A 156 23.15 -5.64 18.62
C ASP A 156 24.02 -5.70 19.90
N TRP A 157 24.01 -4.62 20.67
CA TRP A 157 24.76 -4.52 21.93
C TRP A 157 24.27 -5.49 23.03
N GLN A 158 23.07 -6.10 22.88
CA GLN A 158 22.52 -7.14 23.75
C GLN A 158 22.78 -8.55 23.20
N ASN A 159 23.53 -8.69 22.13
CA ASN A 159 23.78 -9.93 21.38
C ASN A 159 22.50 -10.52 20.74
N VAL A 160 21.48 -9.68 20.42
CA VAL A 160 20.31 -10.11 19.66
C VAL A 160 20.66 -10.16 18.17
N PRO A 161 20.38 -11.28 17.48
CA PRO A 161 20.63 -11.39 16.04
C PRO A 161 19.74 -10.48 15.21
N LEU A 162 20.33 -9.59 14.44
CA LEU A 162 19.67 -8.67 13.51
C LEU A 162 19.86 -9.16 12.09
N TRP A 163 18.89 -9.92 11.57
CA TRP A 163 18.92 -10.43 10.21
C TRP A 163 18.46 -9.34 9.23
N HIS A 164 19.21 -9.10 8.18
CA HIS A 164 18.87 -8.12 7.16
C HIS A 164 19.14 -8.67 5.75
N THR A 165 18.51 -8.06 4.76
CA THR A 165 18.67 -8.37 3.34
C THR A 165 18.73 -7.09 2.51
N SER A 166 18.87 -7.21 1.20
CA SER A 166 18.80 -6.10 0.24
C SER A 166 18.28 -6.59 -1.11
N GLY A 167 17.85 -5.68 -1.97
CA GLY A 167 17.40 -6.01 -3.32
C GLY A 167 18.44 -6.75 -4.15
N ALA A 168 19.73 -6.39 -4.01
CA ALA A 168 20.82 -7.08 -4.69
C ALA A 168 20.96 -8.54 -4.19
N ALA A 169 20.88 -8.76 -2.87
CA ALA A 169 20.96 -10.08 -2.27
C ALA A 169 19.74 -10.94 -2.65
N LEU A 170 18.53 -10.36 -2.58
CA LEU A 170 17.31 -11.05 -3.00
C LEU A 170 17.37 -11.46 -4.47
N SER A 171 17.76 -10.56 -5.36
CA SER A 171 17.89 -10.84 -6.81
C SER A 171 18.81 -12.04 -7.08
N GLY A 172 19.84 -12.22 -6.26
CA GLY A 172 20.80 -13.32 -6.40
C GLY A 172 20.22 -14.72 -6.20
N VAL A 173 19.11 -14.86 -5.47
CA VAL A 173 18.50 -16.15 -5.14
C VAL A 173 17.21 -16.46 -5.90
N LEU A 174 16.56 -15.46 -6.52
CA LEU A 174 15.27 -15.64 -7.18
C LEU A 174 15.27 -16.77 -8.22
N GLY A 175 16.32 -16.83 -9.05
CA GLY A 175 16.44 -17.87 -10.07
C GLY A 175 16.51 -19.28 -9.49
N SER A 176 17.24 -19.50 -8.39
CA SER A 176 17.33 -20.80 -7.74
C SER A 176 16.04 -21.23 -7.04
N LEU A 177 15.20 -20.25 -6.66
CA LEU A 177 13.90 -20.48 -6.05
C LEU A 177 12.76 -20.59 -7.08
N ASN A 178 13.04 -20.42 -8.37
CA ASN A 178 12.04 -20.31 -9.44
C ASN A 178 11.01 -19.20 -9.19
N ILE A 179 11.45 -18.07 -8.64
CA ILE A 179 10.63 -16.90 -8.37
C ILE A 179 10.83 -15.87 -9.49
N SER A 180 9.75 -15.44 -10.14
CA SER A 180 9.77 -14.32 -11.07
C SER A 180 9.65 -12.99 -10.32
N PRO A 181 10.54 -12.00 -10.57
CA PRO A 181 10.35 -10.64 -10.08
C PRO A 181 9.33 -9.84 -10.89
N ALA A 182 8.87 -10.34 -12.03
CA ALA A 182 7.89 -9.70 -12.88
C ALA A 182 6.46 -10.07 -12.49
N LEU A 183 5.53 -9.15 -12.72
CA LEU A 183 4.10 -9.42 -12.62
C LEU A 183 3.72 -10.53 -13.59
N THR A 184 2.76 -11.34 -13.19
CA THR A 184 2.09 -12.30 -14.08
C THR A 184 0.80 -11.69 -14.59
N GLU A 185 0.39 -12.05 -15.81
CA GLU A 185 -0.90 -11.63 -16.34
C GLU A 185 -2.01 -12.09 -15.39
N SER A 186 -2.62 -11.14 -14.70
CA SER A 186 -3.91 -11.39 -14.07
C SER A 186 -4.92 -11.54 -15.20
N ARG A 187 -5.59 -12.69 -15.31
CA ARG A 187 -6.69 -12.87 -16.24
C ARG A 187 -7.84 -11.97 -15.83
N VAL A 188 -7.78 -10.70 -16.17
CA VAL A 188 -8.97 -9.87 -16.25
C VAL A 188 -9.69 -10.33 -17.52
N THR A 189 -10.72 -11.13 -17.35
CA THR A 189 -11.68 -11.43 -18.41
C THR A 189 -12.53 -10.17 -18.64
N ASP A 190 -11.97 -9.17 -19.28
CA ASP A 190 -12.76 -8.12 -19.89
C ASP A 190 -13.47 -8.69 -21.11
N THR A 191 -14.73 -9.06 -20.90
CA THR A 191 -15.69 -9.38 -21.95
C THR A 191 -16.18 -8.08 -22.61
N SER A 192 -15.30 -7.36 -23.29
CA SER A 192 -15.71 -6.34 -24.25
C SER A 192 -14.84 -6.46 -25.50
N SER A 193 -15.37 -7.26 -26.44
CA SER A 193 -14.86 -7.34 -27.79
C SER A 193 -14.99 -6.00 -28.51
N SER A 194 -13.89 -5.41 -28.93
CA SER A 194 -13.85 -4.70 -30.20
C SER A 194 -12.43 -4.67 -30.74
N SER A 195 -12.31 -5.28 -31.88
CA SER A 195 -11.16 -5.35 -32.75
C SER A 195 -10.62 -3.96 -33.15
N SER A 196 -9.34 -3.74 -32.94
CA SER A 196 -8.51 -3.00 -33.88
C SER A 196 -7.03 -3.22 -33.61
N ASP A 197 -6.32 -3.63 -34.66
CA ASP A 197 -4.90 -3.87 -34.68
C ASP A 197 -4.12 -2.57 -34.37
N SER A 198 -3.64 -2.46 -33.15
CA SER A 198 -2.43 -1.73 -32.80
C SER A 198 -1.81 -2.48 -31.63
N GLU A 199 -0.58 -2.97 -31.82
CA GLU A 199 0.25 -3.51 -30.75
C GLU A 199 0.55 -2.38 -29.75
N SER A 200 -0.41 -2.07 -28.91
CA SER A 200 -0.20 -1.33 -27.68
C SER A 200 0.39 -2.33 -26.69
N GLU A 201 1.65 -2.19 -26.32
CA GLU A 201 2.22 -2.93 -25.19
C GLU A 201 1.34 -2.66 -23.98
N THR A 202 0.49 -3.63 -23.63
CA THR A 202 -0.33 -3.56 -22.42
C THR A 202 0.63 -3.70 -21.25
N LEU A 203 0.94 -2.60 -20.59
CA LEU A 203 1.73 -2.63 -19.35
C LEU A 203 0.95 -3.46 -18.32
N LEU A 204 1.57 -4.53 -17.84
CA LEU A 204 1.00 -5.32 -16.75
C LEU A 204 0.98 -4.44 -15.49
N SER A 205 -0.20 -4.29 -14.90
CA SER A 205 -0.42 -3.58 -13.66
C SER A 205 -1.23 -4.44 -12.69
N VAL A 206 -1.10 -4.18 -11.42
CA VAL A 206 -1.93 -4.76 -10.36
C VAL A 206 -2.93 -3.72 -9.87
N PRO A 207 -4.04 -4.15 -9.21
CA PRO A 207 -4.98 -3.20 -8.61
C PRO A 207 -4.29 -2.31 -7.58
N ASN A 208 -4.72 -1.06 -7.48
CA ASN A 208 -4.29 -0.18 -6.40
C ASN A 208 -4.73 -0.75 -5.06
N LEU A 209 -3.83 -0.83 -4.09
CA LEU A 209 -4.18 -1.24 -2.73
C LEU A 209 -5.09 -0.21 -2.07
N LEU A 210 -4.76 1.07 -2.21
CA LEU A 210 -5.50 2.21 -1.68
C LEU A 210 -6.02 3.08 -2.84
N PRO A 211 -7.22 3.68 -2.70
CA PRO A 211 -7.74 4.61 -3.70
C PRO A 211 -6.96 5.93 -3.62
N MET A 212 -5.97 6.12 -4.48
CA MET A 212 -5.09 7.30 -4.51
C MET A 212 -5.21 8.08 -5.81
N GLN A 213 -4.95 9.40 -5.74
CA GLN A 213 -4.86 10.29 -6.88
C GLN A 213 -3.77 11.34 -6.66
N GLU A 214 -3.18 11.85 -7.75
CA GLU A 214 -2.05 12.79 -7.71
C GLU A 214 -2.38 14.08 -6.94
N SER A 215 -3.59 14.62 -7.13
CA SER A 215 -4.12 15.75 -6.37
C SER A 215 -5.34 15.33 -5.59
N GLY A 216 -5.16 14.81 -4.38
CA GLY A 216 -6.25 14.48 -3.48
C GLY A 216 -7.08 15.72 -3.16
N LYS A 217 -8.39 15.62 -3.30
CA LYS A 217 -9.29 16.60 -2.73
C LYS A 217 -9.57 16.16 -1.30
N LEU A 218 -9.04 16.92 -0.34
CA LEU A 218 -9.39 16.69 1.07
C LEU A 218 -10.92 16.76 1.23
N PRO A 219 -11.51 15.88 2.03
CA PRO A 219 -12.96 15.88 2.25
C PRO A 219 -13.42 17.23 2.80
N ASP A 220 -14.57 17.74 2.28
CA ASP A 220 -15.24 18.93 2.86
C ASP A 220 -15.90 18.61 4.22
N ALA A 221 -15.77 17.37 4.71
CA ALA A 221 -16.33 16.90 5.97
C ALA A 221 -15.48 17.38 7.16
N ASP A 222 -16.10 17.38 8.35
CA ASP A 222 -15.51 17.83 9.62
C ASP A 222 -14.13 17.19 9.87
N ALA A 223 -13.07 17.93 9.57
CA ALA A 223 -11.71 17.58 9.93
C ALA A 223 -11.43 18.03 11.36
N SER A 224 -10.65 17.26 12.10
CA SER A 224 -10.07 17.65 13.37
C SER A 224 -8.57 17.87 13.19
N ASP A 225 -7.99 18.81 13.93
CA ASP A 225 -6.55 18.97 13.97
C ASP A 225 -5.87 17.72 14.52
N ALA A 226 -4.73 17.35 13.97
CA ALA A 226 -4.02 16.12 14.32
C ALA A 226 -2.50 16.31 14.22
N MET A 227 -1.95 17.11 15.12
CA MET A 227 -0.51 17.41 15.14
C MET A 227 0.31 16.30 15.79
N ASN A 228 -0.23 15.64 16.80
CA ASN A 228 0.38 14.51 17.46
C ASN A 228 -0.60 13.34 17.51
N VAL A 229 -0.13 12.18 17.12
CA VAL A 229 -0.96 10.96 17.00
C VAL A 229 -0.27 9.82 17.73
N ARG A 230 -1.04 9.06 18.50
CA ARG A 230 -0.55 7.84 19.14
C ARG A 230 -1.55 6.72 18.92
N VAL A 231 -1.07 5.67 18.25
CA VAL A 231 -1.81 4.43 18.00
C VAL A 231 -1.40 3.42 19.06
N GLN A 232 -2.33 3.00 19.90
CA GLN A 232 -2.10 2.00 20.93
C GLN A 232 -2.65 0.65 20.46
N PHE A 233 -1.79 -0.35 20.27
CA PHE A 233 -2.19 -1.69 19.85
C PHE A 233 -2.60 -2.60 21.01
N ASP A 234 -1.88 -2.47 22.13
CA ASP A 234 -2.20 -3.09 23.42
C ASP A 234 -1.52 -2.30 24.56
N ALA A 235 -1.50 -2.82 25.77
CA ALA A 235 -0.93 -2.13 26.93
C ALA A 235 0.58 -1.85 26.82
N GLN A 236 1.31 -2.58 25.97
CA GLN A 236 2.77 -2.48 25.81
C GLN A 236 3.19 -1.87 24.48
N ASN A 237 2.36 -2.02 23.44
CA ASN A 237 2.74 -1.68 22.08
C ASN A 237 2.01 -0.43 21.59
N ALA A 238 2.76 0.55 21.17
CA ALA A 238 2.23 1.77 20.57
C ALA A 238 3.21 2.35 19.55
N THR A 239 2.67 3.08 18.57
CA THR A 239 3.42 3.85 17.60
C THR A 239 2.91 5.29 17.62
N GLY A 240 3.84 6.24 17.64
CA GLY A 240 3.55 7.67 17.65
C GLY A 240 3.85 8.34 16.32
N PHE A 241 3.24 9.52 16.10
CA PHE A 241 3.56 10.39 14.99
C PHE A 241 3.45 11.85 15.39
N THR A 242 4.30 12.68 14.83
CA THR A 242 4.21 14.15 14.90
C THR A 242 4.16 14.71 13.49
N TYR A 243 3.19 15.56 13.22
CA TYR A 243 3.07 16.25 11.95
C TYR A 243 4.16 17.32 11.81
N ASP A 244 4.83 17.31 10.69
CA ASP A 244 5.80 18.34 10.29
C ASP A 244 5.21 19.17 9.16
N ALA A 245 4.93 20.45 9.45
CA ALA A 245 4.32 21.36 8.49
C ALA A 245 5.26 21.77 7.35
N ASP A 246 6.57 21.66 7.52
CA ASP A 246 7.55 22.02 6.48
C ASP A 246 7.60 20.93 5.40
N SER A 247 7.65 19.66 5.80
CA SER A 247 7.62 18.51 4.88
C SER A 247 6.19 18.06 4.54
N LYS A 248 5.19 18.51 5.28
CA LYS A 248 3.78 18.08 5.21
C LYS A 248 3.58 16.59 5.45
N THR A 249 4.45 15.98 6.24
CA THR A 249 4.42 14.56 6.55
C THR A 249 4.26 14.29 8.04
N TYR A 250 3.84 13.09 8.39
CA TYR A 250 3.82 12.58 9.75
C TYR A 250 5.10 11.80 10.03
N ARG A 251 5.92 12.27 10.96
CA ARG A 251 7.16 11.65 11.39
C ARG A 251 6.92 10.60 12.45
N MET A 252 7.38 9.37 12.21
CA MET A 252 7.14 8.21 13.07
C MET A 252 8.00 8.25 14.34
N LEU A 253 7.39 7.84 15.45
CA LEU A 253 8.01 7.78 16.78
C LEU A 253 7.83 6.39 17.37
N HIS A 254 8.81 5.94 18.14
CA HIS A 254 8.66 4.78 19.02
C HIS A 254 7.64 5.02 20.14
N ALA A 255 7.24 3.96 20.84
CA ALA A 255 6.28 4.02 21.94
C ALA A 255 6.68 5.00 23.09
N ASP A 256 7.97 5.22 23.28
CA ASP A 256 8.54 6.14 24.27
C ASP A 256 8.64 7.59 23.78
N GLY A 257 8.23 7.86 22.52
CA GLY A 257 8.27 9.18 21.89
C GLY A 257 9.61 9.54 21.24
N THR A 258 10.58 8.64 21.21
CA THR A 258 11.84 8.86 20.46
C THR A 258 11.65 8.68 18.97
N PRO A 259 12.40 9.43 18.11
CA PRO A 259 12.30 9.31 16.65
C PRO A 259 12.63 7.89 16.17
N GLN A 260 11.80 7.34 15.28
CA GLN A 260 12.07 6.06 14.63
C GLN A 260 12.93 6.30 13.38
N LEU A 261 14.22 6.02 13.52
CA LEU A 261 15.23 6.33 12.51
C LEU A 261 15.54 5.11 11.64
N ASP A 262 15.73 5.37 10.35
CA ASP A 262 16.29 4.39 9.41
C ASP A 262 17.82 4.36 9.57
N ALA A 263 18.35 3.22 9.97
CA ALA A 263 19.79 3.06 10.20
C ALA A 263 20.64 3.13 8.91
N ASN A 264 20.02 3.07 7.72
CA ASN A 264 20.75 3.25 6.46
C ASN A 264 21.27 4.69 6.28
N ASN A 265 20.51 5.67 6.76
CA ASN A 265 20.77 7.09 6.43
C ASN A 265 20.54 8.05 7.61
N GLY A 266 20.05 7.55 8.75
CA GLY A 266 19.72 8.36 9.92
C GLY A 266 18.47 9.23 9.75
N GLN A 267 17.69 9.07 8.68
CA GLN A 267 16.44 9.80 8.48
C GLN A 267 15.33 9.18 9.33
N GLN A 268 14.49 10.03 9.89
CA GLN A 268 13.27 9.58 10.56
C GLN A 268 12.26 9.11 9.50
N ALA A 269 11.62 7.97 9.75
CA ALA A 269 10.54 7.50 8.90
C ALA A 269 9.37 8.50 8.90
N ASP A 270 8.85 8.82 7.74
CA ASP A 270 7.76 9.78 7.57
C ASP A 270 6.77 9.32 6.49
N PHE A 271 5.54 9.84 6.55
CA PHE A 271 4.45 9.41 5.68
C PHE A 271 3.54 10.57 5.33
N ASP A 272 3.07 10.60 4.07
CA ASP A 272 2.05 11.56 3.61
C ASP A 272 0.67 11.20 4.19
N ASN A 273 0.36 9.90 4.26
CA ASN A 273 -0.91 9.38 4.74
C ASN A 273 -0.73 8.45 5.93
N LEU A 274 -1.54 8.64 6.97
CA LEU A 274 -1.73 7.63 8.01
C LEU A 274 -3.15 7.09 7.93
N LEU A 275 -3.29 5.77 7.80
CA LEU A 275 -4.56 5.07 7.90
C LEU A 275 -4.54 4.20 9.16
N ILE A 276 -5.43 4.48 10.09
CA ILE A 276 -5.59 3.67 11.30
C ILE A 276 -6.94 2.97 11.18
N LEU A 277 -6.91 1.70 10.82
CA LEU A 277 -8.09 0.89 10.52
C LEU A 277 -8.44 0.00 11.70
N PHE A 278 -9.64 0.13 12.22
CA PHE A 278 -10.17 -0.71 13.29
C PHE A 278 -10.87 -1.92 12.69
N SER A 279 -10.47 -3.12 13.11
CA SER A 279 -11.03 -4.37 12.62
C SER A 279 -11.56 -5.22 13.77
N ALA A 280 -12.70 -5.86 13.55
CA ALA A 280 -13.13 -6.96 14.40
C ALA A 280 -12.09 -8.09 14.33
N SER A 281 -11.81 -8.72 15.45
CA SER A 281 -10.82 -9.79 15.50
C SER A 281 -11.19 -10.83 16.55
N THR A 282 -10.68 -12.04 16.36
CA THR A 282 -10.83 -13.17 17.27
C THR A 282 -9.47 -13.80 17.52
N LEU A 283 -9.37 -14.66 18.52
CA LEU A 283 -8.19 -15.51 18.69
C LEU A 283 -8.36 -16.76 17.81
N ARG A 284 -7.26 -17.19 17.18
CA ARG A 284 -7.19 -18.47 16.48
C ARG A 284 -7.08 -19.64 17.47
N ASP A 285 -7.07 -20.87 16.95
CA ASP A 285 -7.07 -22.10 17.73
C ASP A 285 -5.84 -22.26 18.66
N ASP A 286 -4.75 -21.56 18.38
CA ASP A 286 -3.56 -21.50 19.27
C ASP A 286 -3.77 -20.66 20.53
N GLY A 287 -4.86 -19.90 20.59
CA GLY A 287 -5.25 -19.07 21.72
C GLY A 287 -4.43 -17.78 21.88
N VAL A 288 -3.53 -17.46 20.97
CA VAL A 288 -2.67 -16.26 21.04
C VAL A 288 -2.64 -15.44 19.74
N THR A 289 -2.70 -16.09 18.58
CA THR A 289 -2.69 -15.41 17.27
C THR A 289 -4.02 -14.71 17.02
N LEU A 290 -3.95 -13.46 16.58
CA LEU A 290 -5.12 -12.66 16.23
C LEU A 290 -5.55 -12.96 14.78
N ASP A 291 -6.83 -13.24 14.59
CA ASP A 291 -7.47 -13.31 13.28
C ASP A 291 -8.33 -12.07 13.06
N TYR A 292 -7.95 -11.27 12.09
CA TYR A 292 -8.61 -10.02 11.75
C TYR A 292 -9.67 -10.24 10.66
N ASP A 293 -10.85 -9.62 10.86
CA ASP A 293 -11.83 -9.49 9.79
C ASP A 293 -11.37 -8.39 8.83
N LEU A 294 -11.01 -8.79 7.62
CA LEU A 294 -10.53 -7.88 6.57
C LEU A 294 -11.64 -7.41 5.63
N THR A 295 -12.91 -7.70 5.94
CA THR A 295 -14.01 -7.34 5.04
C THR A 295 -14.43 -5.89 5.16
N MET A 296 -14.52 -5.37 6.38
CA MET A 296 -14.92 -3.98 6.65
C MET A 296 -14.59 -3.53 8.07
N GLY A 297 -14.59 -2.22 8.25
CA GLY A 297 -14.44 -1.61 9.57
C GLY A 297 -14.57 -0.09 9.56
N GLY A 298 -14.42 0.48 10.73
CA GLY A 298 -14.21 1.92 10.90
C GLY A 298 -12.72 2.25 10.93
N GLY A 299 -12.39 3.52 10.90
CA GLY A 299 -11.01 3.97 11.02
C GLY A 299 -10.89 5.47 10.97
N VAL A 300 -9.66 5.93 10.87
CA VAL A 300 -9.34 7.33 10.59
C VAL A 300 -8.29 7.42 9.50
N TRP A 301 -8.40 8.47 8.70
CA TRP A 301 -7.36 8.90 7.79
C TRP A 301 -6.79 10.23 8.25
N LEU A 302 -5.46 10.32 8.28
CA LEU A 302 -4.75 11.54 8.62
C LEU A 302 -3.88 11.98 7.46
N ASN A 303 -3.95 13.24 7.13
CA ASN A 303 -3.16 13.86 6.05
C ASN A 303 -3.05 15.37 6.34
N GLU A 304 -1.94 15.99 5.97
CA GLU A 304 -1.67 17.44 6.11
C GLU A 304 -2.07 18.05 7.49
N GLY A 305 -1.84 17.32 8.59
CA GLY A 305 -2.12 17.79 9.94
C GLY A 305 -3.57 17.67 10.39
N HIS A 306 -4.42 17.01 9.60
CA HIS A 306 -5.84 16.82 9.88
C HIS A 306 -6.23 15.34 9.94
N LEU A 307 -7.31 15.05 10.64
CA LEU A 307 -7.92 13.73 10.80
C LEU A 307 -9.35 13.72 10.30
N TRP A 308 -9.72 12.69 9.55
CA TRP A 308 -11.09 12.37 9.15
C TRP A 308 -11.48 10.99 9.64
N ASN A 309 -12.68 10.87 10.19
CA ASN A 309 -13.29 9.57 10.44
C ASN A 309 -13.71 8.94 9.12
N ILE A 310 -13.37 7.66 8.95
CA ILE A 310 -13.67 6.91 7.75
C ILE A 310 -14.32 5.57 8.07
N THR A 311 -14.98 4.99 7.08
CA THR A 311 -15.28 3.56 7.03
C THR A 311 -14.55 2.95 5.86
N TRP A 312 -14.23 1.67 5.97
CA TRP A 312 -13.51 0.96 4.92
C TRP A 312 -14.13 -0.41 4.65
N THR A 313 -14.01 -0.86 3.41
CA THR A 313 -14.25 -2.24 3.00
C THR A 313 -13.09 -2.70 2.13
N GLN A 314 -12.80 -4.00 2.14
CA GLN A 314 -11.81 -4.58 1.24
C GLN A 314 -12.52 -5.43 0.18
N GLY A 315 -12.21 -5.17 -1.10
CA GLY A 315 -12.73 -5.96 -2.22
C GLY A 315 -12.01 -7.28 -2.41
N SER A 316 -12.51 -8.10 -3.33
CA SER A 316 -11.96 -9.42 -3.64
C SER A 316 -10.51 -9.42 -4.14
N GLU A 317 -10.08 -8.29 -4.72
CA GLU A 317 -8.71 -8.07 -5.21
C GLU A 317 -7.81 -7.35 -4.18
N THR A 318 -8.21 -7.39 -2.91
CA THR A 318 -7.56 -6.73 -1.77
C THR A 318 -7.48 -5.19 -1.86
N THR A 319 -8.13 -4.56 -2.83
CA THR A 319 -8.27 -3.11 -2.90
C THR A 319 -9.16 -2.60 -1.76
N PHE A 320 -8.71 -1.59 -1.05
CA PHE A 320 -9.53 -0.90 -0.07
C PHE A 320 -10.46 0.11 -0.73
N PHE A 321 -11.71 0.12 -0.32
CA PHE A 321 -12.65 1.20 -0.61
C PHE A 321 -12.86 1.99 0.69
N LEU A 322 -12.62 3.29 0.60
CA LEU A 322 -12.69 4.21 1.73
C LEU A 322 -13.88 5.15 1.55
N TYR A 323 -14.55 5.47 2.66
CA TYR A 323 -15.70 6.36 2.66
C TYR A 323 -15.60 7.37 3.80
N ASP A 324 -16.00 8.60 3.55
CA ASP A 324 -16.11 9.65 4.57
C ASP A 324 -17.27 9.38 5.55
N SER A 325 -17.42 10.24 6.57
CA SER A 325 -18.50 10.16 7.56
C SER A 325 -19.92 10.28 6.97
N ASN A 326 -20.04 10.73 5.73
CA ASN A 326 -21.29 10.84 4.98
C ASN A 326 -21.51 9.65 4.01
N GLY A 327 -20.63 8.66 4.02
CA GLY A 327 -20.67 7.50 3.12
C GLY A 327 -20.27 7.81 1.67
N ARG A 328 -19.57 8.91 1.41
CA ARG A 328 -19.08 9.25 0.07
C ARG A 328 -17.73 8.58 -0.14
N PRO A 329 -17.48 8.04 -1.35
CA PRO A 329 -16.17 7.51 -1.68
C PRO A 329 -15.06 8.54 -1.45
N LEU A 330 -13.98 8.09 -0.84
CA LEU A 330 -12.84 8.91 -0.47
C LEU A 330 -11.61 8.42 -1.24
N THR A 331 -10.84 9.37 -1.76
CA THR A 331 -9.58 9.12 -2.45
C THR A 331 -8.47 9.86 -1.73
N LEU A 332 -7.40 9.14 -1.42
CA LEU A 332 -6.23 9.66 -0.71
C LEU A 332 -5.35 10.49 -1.65
N THR A 333 -4.55 11.37 -1.09
CA THR A 333 -3.47 12.04 -1.82
C THR A 333 -2.35 11.04 -2.13
N ALA A 334 -1.82 11.08 -3.35
CA ALA A 334 -0.69 10.24 -3.73
C ALA A 334 0.53 10.52 -2.83
N GLY A 335 1.17 9.47 -2.37
CA GLY A 335 2.30 9.56 -1.46
C GLY A 335 2.53 8.27 -0.68
N ARG A 336 3.55 8.29 0.17
CA ARG A 336 3.88 7.17 1.05
C ARG A 336 2.83 7.04 2.15
N SER A 337 2.46 5.81 2.45
CA SER A 337 1.41 5.55 3.44
C SER A 337 1.88 4.65 4.58
N TYR A 338 1.40 4.94 5.78
CA TYR A 338 1.41 4.02 6.90
C TYR A 338 -0.01 3.55 7.16
N LEU A 339 -0.19 2.23 7.29
CA LEU A 339 -1.47 1.60 7.58
C LEU A 339 -1.35 0.74 8.83
N ALA A 340 -2.00 1.15 9.92
CA ALA A 340 -2.17 0.33 11.10
C ALA A 340 -3.48 -0.46 11.02
N LEU A 341 -3.40 -1.76 11.26
CA LEU A 341 -4.58 -2.58 11.50
C LEU A 341 -4.69 -2.87 13.00
N VAL A 342 -5.75 -2.34 13.60
CA VAL A 342 -5.93 -2.29 15.06
C VAL A 342 -7.07 -3.22 15.47
N SER A 343 -6.75 -4.20 16.33
CA SER A 343 -7.70 -5.23 16.77
C SER A 343 -8.71 -4.72 17.79
N SER A 344 -9.98 -5.07 17.64
CA SER A 344 -11.02 -4.76 18.62
C SER A 344 -10.90 -5.52 19.95
N LEU A 345 -10.07 -6.58 20.01
CA LEU A 345 -9.90 -7.41 21.22
C LEU A 345 -8.91 -6.83 22.22
N THR A 346 -7.97 -5.99 21.82
CA THR A 346 -6.82 -5.62 22.67
C THR A 346 -7.00 -4.28 23.39
N GLY A 347 -8.20 -3.66 23.29
CA GLY A 347 -8.55 -2.48 24.07
C GLY A 347 -7.72 -1.25 23.68
N GLN A 348 -7.73 -0.90 22.40
CA GLN A 348 -6.87 0.14 21.87
C GLN A 348 -7.42 1.55 22.05
N GLU A 349 -6.51 2.49 22.15
CA GLU A 349 -6.81 3.91 22.10
C GLU A 349 -6.06 4.58 20.96
N LEU A 350 -6.76 5.43 20.21
CA LEU A 350 -6.16 6.42 19.36
C LEU A 350 -6.19 7.76 20.10
N THR A 351 -5.02 8.29 20.43
CA THR A 351 -4.90 9.63 21.01
C THR A 351 -4.45 10.59 19.93
N VAL A 352 -5.16 11.71 19.79
CA VAL A 352 -4.85 12.78 18.83
C VAL A 352 -4.84 14.11 19.56
N GLN A 353 -3.81 14.96 19.31
CA GLN A 353 -3.62 16.27 19.90
C GLN A 353 -3.18 17.29 18.86
#